data_6c795c616be3c3ed65d33cb1ddce8fe0
#
_entry.id   6c795c616be3c3ed65d33cb1ddce8fe0
#
_cell.length_a   1.000
_cell.length_b   1.000
_cell.length_c   1.000
_cell.angle_alpha   90.00
_cell.angle_beta   90.00
_cell.angle_gamma   90.00
#
_symmetry.space_group_name_H-M   'P 1'
#
loop_
_entity.id
_entity.type
_entity.pdbx_description
1 polymer ?
#
loop_
_entity_poly.entity_id
_entity_poly.type
_entity_poly.pdbx_seq_one_letter_code
_entity_poly.pdbx_strand_id
1 'polypeptide(L)'
;LQTLRASKCGLSTAQLPSSILDVIDSLTKAGYEAYIVGGGVRDLMLGLNPKDFDAVTNATPSQIKEVFGRRCRIIGRRFELAHVYSGRELIEVATFRAPPKKAVTNASGMILRDNNWGTIEQDFARRDFSINTLYYQPRKGIVLDFCKAIDDVKNKTLRLLGDPVQRFEEDPVRMLRTLRFAAKLNFKIDPAILDIFDVEMTQLLRDVSPHRLYDESQKLFTMGHLARVLPMLIEFGVWKQLFADIRPDLTPFIQRAAKNTDQRIQIGKTINPAFFYAVLLWQPFLERCDFYLSKGVVPAEARAQAGLDVLKRQATRTVIPRFAETFIREVWEMQTRLLNPKPQQIEALASHARFRAGFDFLLLREKSGDDTTQGMGSWWDAYQEMSNDEKEAAISQYNRQKAKSRRKVAVEPIENNRADAEIEPLVDVPEPRSRRGKKERARQEQSVDRFMEKSSTSQTNMTSDHPILKRKRVQRDLSQVIFGPTQ
;
A
#
# COMPACT_ATOMS: atom_id res chain seq x y z
N LEU A 1 -25.39 -10.30 -25.12
CA LEU A 1 -24.25 -9.76 -25.88
C LEU A 1 -24.74 -8.68 -26.83
N GLN A 2 -24.14 -7.48 -26.74
CA GLN A 2 -24.34 -6.41 -27.72
C GLN A 2 -23.04 -6.21 -28.50
N THR A 3 -23.14 -6.07 -29.81
CA THR A 3 -22.02 -5.68 -30.68
C THR A 3 -22.26 -4.26 -31.17
N LEU A 4 -21.38 -3.34 -30.78
CA LEU A 4 -21.51 -1.91 -31.07
C LEU A 4 -20.36 -1.42 -31.95
N ARG A 5 -20.64 -0.42 -32.79
CA ARG A 5 -19.57 0.25 -33.54
C ARG A 5 -18.67 1.03 -32.56
N ALA A 6 -17.35 0.86 -32.63
CA ALA A 6 -16.37 1.51 -31.79
C ALA A 6 -16.51 3.05 -31.80
N SER A 7 -16.82 3.63 -32.98
CA SER A 7 -17.05 5.08 -33.11
C SER A 7 -18.22 5.61 -32.28
N LYS A 8 -19.28 4.81 -32.06
CA LYS A 8 -20.40 5.17 -31.17
C LYS A 8 -20.01 5.15 -29.70
N CYS A 9 -18.89 4.50 -29.37
CA CYS A 9 -18.32 4.43 -28.02
C CYS A 9 -17.16 5.42 -27.83
N GLY A 10 -16.90 6.31 -28.79
CA GLY A 10 -15.78 7.27 -28.74
C GLY A 10 -14.41 6.63 -28.96
N LEU A 11 -14.37 5.39 -29.53
CA LEU A 11 -13.14 4.65 -29.76
C LEU A 11 -12.74 4.68 -31.23
N SER A 12 -11.44 4.91 -31.47
CA SER A 12 -10.83 4.82 -32.80
C SER A 12 -9.44 4.21 -32.73
N THR A 13 -8.97 3.66 -33.86
CA THR A 13 -7.61 3.10 -33.95
C THR A 13 -6.53 4.17 -33.82
N ALA A 14 -6.83 5.43 -34.12
CA ALA A 14 -5.89 6.55 -33.98
C ALA A 14 -5.49 6.85 -32.51
N GLN A 15 -6.28 6.38 -31.54
CA GLN A 15 -6.00 6.54 -30.11
C GLN A 15 -5.09 5.42 -29.55
N LEU A 16 -4.79 4.40 -30.38
CA LEU A 16 -4.06 3.21 -29.95
C LEU A 16 -2.59 3.29 -30.37
N PRO A 17 -1.66 2.93 -29.50
CA PRO A 17 -0.26 2.72 -29.88
C PRO A 17 -0.12 1.64 -30.96
N SER A 18 0.89 1.79 -31.81
CA SER A 18 1.20 0.80 -32.86
C SER A 18 1.55 -0.58 -32.28
N SER A 19 2.09 -0.62 -31.07
CA SER A 19 2.47 -1.85 -30.37
C SER A 19 1.27 -2.77 -30.09
N ILE A 20 0.16 -2.23 -29.56
CA ILE A 20 -1.03 -3.06 -29.31
C ILE A 20 -1.72 -3.46 -30.61
N LEU A 21 -1.69 -2.58 -31.64
CA LEU A 21 -2.22 -2.91 -32.96
C LEU A 21 -1.43 -4.04 -33.63
N ASP A 22 -0.09 -4.04 -33.54
CA ASP A 22 0.78 -5.13 -34.03
C ASP A 22 0.41 -6.47 -33.36
N VAL A 23 0.19 -6.45 -32.06
CA VAL A 23 -0.19 -7.67 -31.31
C VAL A 23 -1.55 -8.21 -31.76
N ILE A 24 -2.57 -7.35 -31.85
CA ILE A 24 -3.92 -7.75 -32.28
C ILE A 24 -3.88 -8.25 -33.73
N ASP A 25 -3.15 -7.56 -34.62
CA ASP A 25 -3.04 -7.95 -36.04
C ASP A 25 -2.32 -9.29 -36.22
N SER A 26 -1.23 -9.51 -35.47
CA SER A 26 -0.46 -10.74 -35.56
C SER A 26 -1.28 -11.96 -35.13
N LEU A 27 -2.01 -11.84 -34.02
CA LEU A 27 -2.92 -12.90 -33.57
C LEU A 27 -4.07 -13.15 -34.54
N THR A 28 -4.68 -12.08 -35.04
CA THR A 28 -5.81 -12.18 -36.02
C THR A 28 -5.35 -12.81 -37.33
N LYS A 29 -4.17 -12.44 -37.85
CA LYS A 29 -3.58 -13.05 -39.04
C LYS A 29 -3.26 -14.54 -38.88
N ALA A 30 -2.90 -14.93 -37.66
CA ALA A 30 -2.68 -16.34 -37.32
C ALA A 30 -3.98 -17.14 -37.09
N GLY A 31 -5.15 -16.52 -37.30
CA GLY A 31 -6.46 -17.16 -37.19
C GLY A 31 -7.09 -17.17 -35.83
N TYR A 32 -6.51 -16.44 -34.88
CA TYR A 32 -7.04 -16.35 -33.51
C TYR A 32 -7.94 -15.12 -33.31
N GLU A 33 -8.91 -15.26 -32.42
CA GLU A 33 -9.64 -14.10 -31.89
C GLU A 33 -8.72 -13.29 -31.00
N ALA A 34 -8.73 -11.96 -31.17
CA ALA A 34 -7.94 -11.06 -30.32
C ALA A 34 -8.66 -9.75 -30.08
N TYR A 35 -8.67 -9.31 -28.84
CA TYR A 35 -9.35 -8.08 -28.39
C TYR A 35 -8.47 -7.32 -27.42
N ILE A 36 -8.60 -5.99 -27.42
CA ILE A 36 -8.14 -5.13 -26.32
C ILE A 36 -9.23 -5.15 -25.26
N VAL A 37 -8.85 -5.21 -23.98
CA VAL A 37 -9.81 -5.36 -22.88
C VAL A 37 -9.38 -4.59 -21.62
N GLY A 38 -10.30 -4.44 -20.68
CA GLY A 38 -9.98 -3.94 -19.35
C GLY A 38 -9.88 -2.42 -19.25
N GLY A 39 -8.93 -1.97 -18.43
CA GLY A 39 -8.78 -0.56 -18.09
C GLY A 39 -8.51 0.37 -19.27
N GLY A 40 -7.72 -0.09 -20.23
CA GLY A 40 -7.37 0.70 -21.40
C GLY A 40 -8.58 1.11 -22.25
N VAL A 41 -9.50 0.17 -22.50
CA VAL A 41 -10.73 0.46 -23.27
C VAL A 41 -11.63 1.45 -22.53
N ARG A 42 -11.85 1.20 -21.23
CA ARG A 42 -12.62 2.11 -20.36
C ARG A 42 -12.03 3.52 -20.33
N ASP A 43 -10.72 3.62 -20.11
CA ASP A 43 -10.03 4.91 -19.97
C ASP A 43 -10.11 5.72 -21.28
N LEU A 44 -9.97 5.06 -22.44
CA LEU A 44 -10.20 5.72 -23.74
C LEU A 44 -11.63 6.25 -23.90
N MET A 45 -12.64 5.46 -23.51
CA MET A 45 -14.04 5.91 -23.55
C MET A 45 -14.31 7.12 -22.64
N LEU A 46 -13.55 7.26 -21.56
CA LEU A 46 -13.60 8.39 -20.63
C LEU A 46 -12.76 9.59 -21.11
N GLY A 47 -12.12 9.51 -22.27
CA GLY A 47 -11.22 10.56 -22.77
C GLY A 47 -9.91 10.66 -22.00
N LEU A 48 -9.54 9.61 -21.26
CA LEU A 48 -8.28 9.52 -20.54
C LEU A 48 -7.18 8.90 -21.40
N ASN A 49 -5.93 9.11 -21.04
CA ASN A 49 -4.78 8.47 -21.69
C ASN A 49 -4.37 7.22 -20.88
N PRO A 50 -4.70 5.99 -21.35
CA PRO A 50 -4.27 4.77 -20.69
C PRO A 50 -2.74 4.66 -20.72
N LYS A 51 -2.16 4.17 -19.62
CA LYS A 51 -0.73 3.87 -19.55
C LYS A 51 -0.40 2.54 -20.24
N ASP A 52 -1.28 1.55 -20.08
CA ASP A 52 -1.08 0.18 -20.49
C ASP A 52 -2.33 -0.33 -21.24
N PHE A 53 -2.11 -1.22 -22.20
CA PHE A 53 -3.16 -1.93 -22.91
C PHE A 53 -2.96 -3.43 -22.75
N ASP A 54 -4.03 -4.12 -22.35
CA ASP A 54 -4.08 -5.57 -22.22
C ASP A 54 -4.78 -6.18 -23.43
N ALA A 55 -4.23 -7.26 -23.99
CA ALA A 55 -4.87 -8.05 -25.01
C ALA A 55 -5.39 -9.37 -24.43
N VAL A 56 -6.50 -9.86 -25.00
CA VAL A 56 -6.98 -11.21 -24.71
C VAL A 56 -7.29 -11.95 -26.01
N THR A 57 -7.13 -13.29 -26.01
CA THR A 57 -7.25 -14.13 -27.19
C THR A 57 -7.74 -15.53 -26.81
N ASN A 58 -8.28 -16.27 -27.82
CA ASN A 58 -8.53 -17.70 -27.69
C ASN A 58 -7.27 -18.56 -27.91
N ALA A 59 -6.15 -17.96 -28.36
CA ALA A 59 -4.87 -18.66 -28.44
C ALA A 59 -4.35 -19.04 -27.05
N THR A 60 -3.86 -20.28 -26.89
CA THR A 60 -3.16 -20.71 -25.68
C THR A 60 -1.80 -20.03 -25.55
N PRO A 61 -1.18 -19.98 -24.34
CA PRO A 61 0.14 -19.39 -24.18
C PRO A 61 1.21 -19.98 -25.13
N SER A 62 1.16 -21.28 -25.41
CA SER A 62 2.07 -21.92 -26.35
C SER A 62 1.85 -21.41 -27.77
N GLN A 63 0.59 -21.28 -28.20
CA GLN A 63 0.24 -20.75 -29.52
C GLN A 63 0.62 -19.26 -29.65
N ILE A 64 0.42 -18.47 -28.59
CA ILE A 64 0.90 -17.08 -28.58
C ILE A 64 2.44 -17.07 -28.73
N LYS A 65 3.14 -17.97 -28.06
CA LYS A 65 4.60 -18.11 -28.20
C LYS A 65 5.01 -18.51 -29.61
N GLU A 66 4.27 -19.35 -30.30
CA GLU A 66 4.50 -19.72 -31.71
C GLU A 66 4.33 -18.51 -32.63
N VAL A 67 3.28 -17.71 -32.47
CA VAL A 67 3.01 -16.50 -33.28
C VAL A 67 4.12 -15.46 -33.12
N PHE A 68 4.57 -15.20 -31.89
CA PHE A 68 5.52 -14.11 -31.60
C PHE A 68 6.97 -14.54 -31.47
N GLY A 69 7.27 -15.82 -31.39
CA GLY A 69 8.62 -16.36 -31.32
C GLY A 69 9.44 -15.75 -30.19
N ARG A 70 10.58 -15.16 -30.55
CA ARG A 70 11.52 -14.54 -29.56
C ARG A 70 10.95 -13.31 -28.86
N ARG A 71 9.96 -12.64 -29.44
CA ARG A 71 9.28 -11.47 -28.85
C ARG A 71 8.34 -11.83 -27.71
N CYS A 72 8.06 -13.11 -27.45
CA CYS A 72 7.15 -13.56 -26.41
C CYS A 72 7.87 -14.31 -25.30
N ARG A 73 7.52 -13.98 -24.04
CA ARG A 73 7.90 -14.74 -22.85
C ARG A 73 6.64 -15.12 -22.08
N ILE A 74 6.50 -16.40 -21.74
CA ILE A 74 5.43 -16.85 -20.84
C ILE A 74 5.90 -16.65 -19.40
N ILE A 75 5.10 -15.96 -18.62
CA ILE A 75 5.34 -15.70 -17.20
C ILE A 75 4.21 -16.25 -16.33
N GLY A 76 4.49 -16.43 -15.04
CA GLY A 76 3.52 -16.91 -14.07
C GLY A 76 3.40 -18.45 -14.08
N ARG A 77 3.50 -19.06 -12.88
CA ARG A 77 3.30 -20.51 -12.69
C ARG A 77 1.84 -20.85 -12.43
N ARG A 78 1.14 -19.96 -11.75
CA ARG A 78 -0.25 -20.12 -11.35
C ARG A 78 -1.22 -19.66 -12.42
N PHE A 79 -0.90 -18.52 -13.02
CA PHE A 79 -1.64 -17.88 -14.11
C PHE A 79 -0.64 -17.60 -15.23
N GLU A 80 -0.66 -18.40 -16.27
CA GLU A 80 0.21 -18.17 -17.40
C GLU A 80 -0.27 -16.95 -18.18
N LEU A 81 0.65 -16.02 -18.39
CA LEU A 81 0.45 -14.78 -19.12
C LEU A 81 1.57 -14.63 -20.13
N ALA A 82 1.24 -14.25 -21.34
CA ALA A 82 2.22 -13.99 -22.36
C ALA A 82 2.62 -12.50 -22.36
N HIS A 83 3.89 -12.25 -22.11
CA HIS A 83 4.52 -10.94 -22.29
C HIS A 83 5.06 -10.84 -23.71
N VAL A 84 4.42 -10.01 -24.55
CA VAL A 84 4.79 -9.79 -25.94
C VAL A 84 5.46 -8.42 -26.07
N TYR A 85 6.69 -8.41 -26.60
CA TYR A 85 7.43 -7.19 -26.89
C TYR A 85 7.15 -6.71 -28.30
N SER A 86 6.61 -5.52 -28.45
CA SER A 86 6.45 -4.81 -29.73
C SER A 86 7.25 -3.50 -29.67
N GLY A 87 8.38 -3.46 -30.35
CA GLY A 87 9.37 -2.40 -30.19
C GLY A 87 9.93 -2.38 -28.76
N ARG A 88 9.78 -1.24 -28.08
CA ARG A 88 10.19 -1.05 -26.68
C ARG A 88 9.06 -1.30 -25.67
N GLU A 89 7.85 -1.50 -26.15
CA GLU A 89 6.67 -1.66 -25.31
C GLU A 89 6.39 -3.13 -25.04
N LEU A 90 5.93 -3.40 -23.83
CA LEU A 90 5.50 -4.70 -23.37
C LEU A 90 3.96 -4.74 -23.37
N ILE A 91 3.38 -5.69 -24.09
CA ILE A 91 1.94 -5.95 -24.09
C ILE A 91 1.67 -7.26 -23.38
N GLU A 92 0.80 -7.22 -22.38
CA GLU A 92 0.29 -8.41 -21.72
C GLU A 92 -0.82 -9.05 -22.54
N VAL A 93 -0.64 -10.32 -22.90
CA VAL A 93 -1.62 -11.09 -23.68
C VAL A 93 -2.09 -12.27 -22.84
N ALA A 94 -3.36 -12.25 -22.46
CA ALA A 94 -4.00 -13.32 -21.72
C ALA A 94 -4.83 -14.23 -22.65
N THR A 95 -4.84 -15.54 -22.36
CA THR A 95 -5.78 -16.47 -22.97
C THR A 95 -7.14 -16.38 -22.29
N PHE A 96 -8.25 -16.50 -23.01
CA PHE A 96 -9.58 -16.61 -22.43
C PHE A 96 -9.62 -17.73 -21.39
N ARG A 97 -10.17 -17.47 -20.23
CA ARG A 97 -10.20 -18.43 -19.13
C ARG A 97 -11.62 -18.89 -18.82
N ALA A 98 -11.76 -20.20 -18.63
CA ALA A 98 -12.98 -20.78 -18.06
C ALA A 98 -13.02 -20.64 -16.53
N PRO A 99 -14.20 -20.75 -15.92
CA PRO A 99 -14.32 -20.90 -14.46
C PRO A 99 -13.50 -22.12 -13.97
N PRO A 100 -12.91 -22.06 -12.78
CA PRO A 100 -12.10 -23.16 -12.26
C PRO A 100 -12.95 -24.43 -12.09
N LYS A 101 -12.62 -25.48 -12.83
CA LYS A 101 -13.17 -26.81 -12.62
C LYS A 101 -12.48 -27.41 -11.37
N LYS A 102 -13.11 -27.39 -10.19
CA LYS A 102 -12.54 -27.83 -8.92
C LYS A 102 -11.14 -27.24 -8.71
N ALA A 103 -11.09 -26.08 -8.11
CA ALA A 103 -9.82 -25.42 -7.83
C ALA A 103 -8.94 -26.37 -7.00
N VAL A 104 -7.75 -26.71 -7.51
CA VAL A 104 -6.72 -27.33 -6.68
C VAL A 104 -6.25 -26.24 -5.73
N THR A 105 -6.85 -26.23 -4.53
CA THR A 105 -6.51 -25.29 -3.47
C THR A 105 -5.54 -25.95 -2.50
N ASN A 106 -4.64 -25.14 -1.93
CA ASN A 106 -3.89 -25.56 -0.75
C ASN A 106 -4.80 -25.52 0.50
N ALA A 107 -4.26 -25.95 1.66
CA ALA A 107 -4.96 -25.98 2.94
C ALA A 107 -5.53 -24.60 3.39
N SER A 108 -5.07 -23.50 2.78
CA SER A 108 -5.53 -22.11 3.01
C SER A 108 -6.48 -21.59 1.92
N GLY A 109 -7.09 -22.47 1.13
CA GLY A 109 -8.05 -22.08 0.08
C GLY A 109 -7.45 -21.39 -1.16
N MET A 110 -6.12 -21.28 -1.24
CA MET A 110 -5.45 -20.63 -2.36
C MET A 110 -5.42 -21.55 -3.58
N ILE A 111 -5.97 -21.09 -4.71
CA ILE A 111 -5.91 -21.80 -5.99
C ILE A 111 -4.45 -21.97 -6.44
N LEU A 112 -3.97 -23.19 -6.61
CA LEU A 112 -2.59 -23.48 -7.00
C LEU A 112 -2.35 -23.41 -8.51
N ARG A 113 -3.36 -23.75 -9.33
CA ARG A 113 -3.34 -23.62 -10.79
C ARG A 113 -4.73 -23.26 -11.30
N ASP A 114 -4.82 -22.29 -12.21
CA ASP A 114 -6.06 -21.86 -12.88
C ASP A 114 -5.78 -21.56 -14.36
N ASN A 115 -5.13 -22.52 -15.03
CA ASN A 115 -4.86 -22.45 -16.46
C ASN A 115 -5.94 -23.22 -17.24
N ASN A 116 -7.22 -22.97 -16.89
CA ASN A 116 -8.35 -23.51 -17.64
C ASN A 116 -8.72 -22.50 -18.75
N TRP A 117 -8.46 -22.91 -20.00
CA TRP A 117 -8.80 -22.10 -21.16
C TRP A 117 -10.28 -22.22 -21.49
N GLY A 118 -10.89 -21.15 -21.95
CA GLY A 118 -12.32 -21.06 -22.17
C GLY A 118 -12.73 -20.21 -23.38
N THR A 119 -14.00 -19.89 -23.43
CA THR A 119 -14.57 -18.96 -24.41
C THR A 119 -14.54 -17.53 -23.90
N ILE A 120 -14.83 -16.56 -24.78
CA ILE A 120 -14.91 -15.15 -24.39
C ILE A 120 -16.00 -14.89 -23.35
N GLU A 121 -17.14 -15.64 -23.42
CA GLU A 121 -18.24 -15.55 -22.46
C GLU A 121 -17.82 -16.03 -21.08
N GLN A 122 -17.00 -17.09 -21.04
CA GLN A 122 -16.46 -17.61 -19.78
C GLN A 122 -15.41 -16.66 -19.18
N ASP A 123 -14.56 -16.05 -20.01
CA ASP A 123 -13.60 -15.04 -19.55
C ASP A 123 -14.31 -13.79 -19.02
N PHE A 124 -15.37 -13.35 -19.70
CA PHE A 124 -16.22 -12.26 -19.25
C PHE A 124 -16.80 -12.53 -17.85
N ALA A 125 -17.45 -13.69 -17.66
CA ALA A 125 -18.21 -14.00 -16.45
C ALA A 125 -17.35 -14.01 -15.16
N ARG A 126 -16.03 -14.22 -15.28
CA ARG A 126 -15.09 -14.27 -14.14
C ARG A 126 -14.47 -12.93 -13.79
N ARG A 127 -14.62 -11.89 -14.62
CA ARG A 127 -14.07 -10.55 -14.36
C ARG A 127 -14.74 -9.91 -13.14
N ASP A 128 -14.14 -8.86 -12.61
CA ASP A 128 -14.62 -8.19 -11.40
C ASP A 128 -15.74 -7.18 -11.66
N PHE A 129 -15.44 -6.12 -12.38
CA PHE A 129 -16.36 -5.00 -12.60
C PHE A 129 -16.80 -4.91 -14.05
N SER A 130 -18.07 -4.56 -14.27
CA SER A 130 -18.65 -4.36 -15.59
C SER A 130 -17.82 -3.42 -16.48
N ILE A 131 -17.35 -2.32 -15.92
CA ILE A 131 -16.54 -1.29 -16.63
C ILE A 131 -15.20 -1.80 -17.16
N ASN A 132 -14.75 -2.99 -16.76
CA ASN A 132 -13.51 -3.63 -17.22
C ASN A 132 -13.77 -4.80 -18.19
N THR A 133 -15.00 -4.94 -18.70
CA THR A 133 -15.42 -6.09 -19.51
C THR A 133 -15.78 -5.73 -20.96
N LEU A 134 -15.32 -4.60 -21.43
CA LEU A 134 -15.49 -4.21 -22.82
C LEU A 134 -14.36 -4.80 -23.64
N TYR A 135 -14.71 -5.56 -24.69
CA TYR A 135 -13.75 -6.20 -25.60
C TYR A 135 -13.74 -5.43 -26.94
N TYR A 136 -12.67 -4.71 -27.18
CA TYR A 136 -12.49 -3.86 -28.37
C TYR A 136 -11.66 -4.57 -29.43
N GLN A 137 -12.24 -4.78 -30.62
CA GLN A 137 -11.54 -5.28 -31.80
C GLN A 137 -11.32 -4.12 -32.77
N PRO A 138 -10.10 -3.53 -32.81
CA PRO A 138 -9.86 -2.27 -33.51
C PRO A 138 -10.00 -2.38 -35.05
N ARG A 139 -9.60 -3.50 -35.66
CA ARG A 139 -9.67 -3.68 -37.14
C ARG A 139 -11.07 -3.89 -37.64
N LYS A 140 -11.94 -4.52 -36.85
CA LYS A 140 -13.36 -4.66 -37.17
C LYS A 140 -14.16 -3.42 -36.76
N GLY A 141 -13.56 -2.51 -35.98
CA GLY A 141 -14.21 -1.32 -35.47
C GLY A 141 -15.41 -1.63 -34.56
N ILE A 142 -15.34 -2.72 -33.80
CA ILE A 142 -16.44 -3.19 -32.92
C ILE A 142 -16.01 -3.31 -31.47
N VAL A 143 -16.99 -3.11 -30.57
CA VAL A 143 -16.90 -3.38 -29.15
C VAL A 143 -17.96 -4.40 -28.77
N LEU A 144 -17.55 -5.45 -28.07
CA LEU A 144 -18.46 -6.44 -27.49
C LEU A 144 -18.77 -6.04 -26.05
N ASP A 145 -20.04 -5.94 -25.73
CA ASP A 145 -20.57 -5.63 -24.40
C ASP A 145 -21.55 -6.73 -23.96
N PHE A 146 -21.16 -7.47 -22.94
CA PHE A 146 -21.94 -8.60 -22.40
C PHE A 146 -22.93 -8.21 -21.30
N CYS A 147 -22.77 -7.02 -20.68
CA CYS A 147 -23.47 -6.69 -19.46
C CYS A 147 -23.94 -5.25 -19.35
N LYS A 148 -24.04 -4.51 -20.45
CA LYS A 148 -24.33 -3.07 -20.48
C LYS A 148 -23.24 -2.22 -19.78
N ALA A 149 -21.98 -2.65 -19.92
CA ALA A 149 -20.84 -1.96 -19.34
C ALA A 149 -20.67 -0.53 -19.87
N ILE A 150 -21.06 -0.29 -21.12
CA ILE A 150 -21.05 1.05 -21.73
C ILE A 150 -21.96 2.02 -20.97
N ASP A 151 -23.13 1.56 -20.53
CA ASP A 151 -24.05 2.37 -19.73
C ASP A 151 -23.45 2.68 -18.36
N ASP A 152 -22.80 1.69 -17.72
CA ASP A 152 -22.11 1.89 -16.45
C ASP A 152 -20.95 2.90 -16.56
N VAL A 153 -20.18 2.87 -17.65
CA VAL A 153 -19.13 3.85 -17.92
C VAL A 153 -19.70 5.25 -18.11
N LYS A 154 -20.78 5.39 -18.90
CA LYS A 154 -21.47 6.67 -19.16
C LYS A 154 -22.07 7.25 -17.88
N ASN A 155 -22.73 6.40 -17.09
CA ASN A 155 -23.38 6.78 -15.84
C ASN A 155 -22.39 6.90 -14.66
N LYS A 156 -21.12 6.62 -14.89
CA LYS A 156 -20.06 6.61 -13.88
C LYS A 156 -20.42 5.72 -12.68
N THR A 157 -20.90 4.50 -12.95
CA THR A 157 -21.33 3.53 -11.95
C THR A 157 -20.33 2.36 -11.89
N LEU A 158 -19.90 2.01 -10.69
CA LEU A 158 -19.02 0.88 -10.44
C LEU A 158 -19.85 -0.31 -9.96
N ARG A 159 -20.10 -1.27 -10.85
CA ARG A 159 -20.92 -2.45 -10.61
C ARG A 159 -20.08 -3.73 -10.72
N LEU A 160 -20.27 -4.64 -9.75
CA LEU A 160 -19.72 -6.01 -9.81
C LEU A 160 -20.52 -6.86 -10.80
N LEU A 161 -19.84 -7.83 -11.41
CA LEU A 161 -20.48 -8.86 -12.20
C LEU A 161 -21.01 -9.97 -11.30
N GLY A 162 -22.30 -10.30 -11.44
CA GLY A 162 -22.96 -11.31 -10.61
C GLY A 162 -23.40 -10.78 -9.26
N ASP A 163 -23.70 -11.69 -8.33
CA ASP A 163 -24.14 -11.35 -6.98
C ASP A 163 -22.99 -10.79 -6.14
N PRO A 164 -23.10 -9.58 -5.57
CA PRO A 164 -22.01 -8.94 -4.84
C PRO A 164 -21.54 -9.70 -3.61
N VAL A 165 -22.43 -10.39 -2.88
CA VAL A 165 -22.07 -11.20 -1.70
C VAL A 165 -21.16 -12.33 -2.12
N GLN A 166 -21.60 -13.14 -3.08
CA GLN A 166 -20.85 -14.26 -3.60
C GLN A 166 -19.49 -13.80 -4.16
N ARG A 167 -19.46 -12.65 -4.85
CA ARG A 167 -18.23 -12.12 -5.46
C ARG A 167 -17.23 -11.64 -4.42
N PHE A 168 -17.65 -11.11 -3.28
CA PHE A 168 -16.76 -10.76 -2.17
C PHE A 168 -16.27 -11.99 -1.40
N GLU A 169 -17.13 -13.02 -1.25
CA GLU A 169 -16.73 -14.30 -0.65
C GLU A 169 -15.70 -15.04 -1.52
N GLU A 170 -15.89 -15.07 -2.85
CA GLU A 170 -14.92 -15.67 -3.78
C GLU A 170 -13.55 -14.99 -3.75
N ASP A 171 -13.53 -13.66 -3.63
CA ASP A 171 -12.31 -12.86 -3.60
C ASP A 171 -12.50 -11.56 -2.81
N PRO A 172 -12.24 -11.57 -1.49
CA PRO A 172 -12.42 -10.40 -0.64
C PRO A 172 -11.62 -9.17 -1.05
N VAL A 173 -10.53 -9.34 -1.80
CA VAL A 173 -9.73 -8.23 -2.35
C VAL A 173 -10.55 -7.33 -3.29
N ARG A 174 -11.66 -7.83 -3.85
CA ARG A 174 -12.58 -7.01 -4.64
C ARG A 174 -13.15 -5.84 -3.86
N MET A 175 -13.25 -5.94 -2.52
CA MET A 175 -13.63 -4.80 -1.66
C MET A 175 -12.62 -3.65 -1.76
N LEU A 176 -11.32 -3.95 -1.66
CA LEU A 176 -10.25 -2.96 -1.85
C LEU A 176 -10.27 -2.38 -3.26
N ARG A 177 -10.48 -3.23 -4.26
CA ARG A 177 -10.58 -2.81 -5.66
C ARG A 177 -11.79 -1.91 -5.91
N THR A 178 -12.94 -2.19 -5.25
CA THR A 178 -14.14 -1.33 -5.29
C THR A 178 -13.80 0.09 -4.85
N LEU A 179 -13.24 0.25 -3.66
CA LEU A 179 -12.89 1.57 -3.13
C LEU A 179 -11.82 2.26 -3.98
N ARG A 180 -10.83 1.50 -4.46
CA ARG A 180 -9.78 2.01 -5.34
C ARG A 180 -10.32 2.54 -6.67
N PHE A 181 -11.19 1.78 -7.35
CA PHE A 181 -11.77 2.24 -8.61
C PHE A 181 -12.77 3.38 -8.42
N ALA A 182 -13.59 3.33 -7.39
CA ALA A 182 -14.50 4.44 -7.05
C ALA A 182 -13.71 5.74 -6.83
N ALA A 183 -12.63 5.70 -6.06
CA ALA A 183 -11.77 6.85 -5.82
C ALA A 183 -11.03 7.32 -7.08
N LYS A 184 -10.41 6.38 -7.85
CA LYS A 184 -9.63 6.69 -9.05
C LYS A 184 -10.48 7.30 -10.16
N LEU A 185 -11.65 6.72 -10.43
CA LEU A 185 -12.50 7.11 -11.55
C LEU A 185 -13.54 8.15 -11.20
N ASN A 186 -13.69 8.45 -9.91
CA ASN A 186 -14.80 9.26 -9.39
C ASN A 186 -16.18 8.68 -9.77
N PHE A 187 -16.31 7.37 -9.62
CA PHE A 187 -17.54 6.64 -9.93
C PHE A 187 -18.33 6.37 -8.67
N LYS A 188 -19.65 6.38 -8.80
CA LYS A 188 -20.58 5.94 -7.75
C LYS A 188 -20.51 4.43 -7.61
N ILE A 189 -20.47 3.95 -6.40
CA ILE A 189 -20.56 2.51 -6.13
C ILE A 189 -22.04 2.11 -6.30
N ASP A 190 -22.28 0.98 -6.99
CA ASP A 190 -23.61 0.42 -7.19
C ASP A 190 -24.31 0.20 -5.85
N PRO A 191 -25.61 0.56 -5.70
CA PRO A 191 -26.35 0.33 -4.47
C PRO A 191 -26.32 -1.12 -3.98
N ALA A 192 -26.32 -2.11 -4.89
CA ALA A 192 -26.24 -3.51 -4.51
C ALA A 192 -24.93 -3.87 -3.79
N ILE A 193 -23.84 -3.16 -4.09
CA ILE A 193 -22.58 -3.29 -3.34
C ILE A 193 -22.70 -2.56 -2.00
N LEU A 194 -23.24 -1.33 -1.99
CA LEU A 194 -23.35 -0.52 -0.78
C LEU A 194 -24.20 -1.20 0.30
N ASP A 195 -25.26 -1.88 -0.10
CA ASP A 195 -26.20 -2.58 0.80
C ASP A 195 -25.53 -3.70 1.61
N ILE A 196 -24.44 -4.27 1.10
CA ILE A 196 -23.72 -5.40 1.73
C ILE A 196 -22.31 -5.04 2.23
N PHE A 197 -21.78 -3.88 1.85
CA PHE A 197 -20.43 -3.49 2.19
C PHE A 197 -20.38 -2.89 3.60
N ASP A 198 -20.43 -3.72 4.61
CA ASP A 198 -20.38 -3.36 6.02
C ASP A 198 -19.10 -3.89 6.72
N VAL A 199 -19.00 -3.62 8.01
CA VAL A 199 -17.85 -4.04 8.84
C VAL A 199 -17.75 -5.57 8.93
N GLU A 200 -18.88 -6.29 8.90
CA GLU A 200 -18.90 -7.75 8.97
C GLU A 200 -18.34 -8.36 7.67
N MET A 201 -18.79 -7.89 6.53
CA MET A 201 -18.28 -8.31 5.22
C MET A 201 -16.77 -8.07 5.12
N THR A 202 -16.25 -6.96 5.65
CA THR A 202 -14.81 -6.66 5.58
C THR A 202 -13.94 -7.62 6.39
N GLN A 203 -14.51 -8.40 7.33
CA GLN A 203 -13.74 -9.40 8.06
C GLN A 203 -13.20 -10.52 7.16
N LEU A 204 -13.84 -10.78 6.01
CA LEU A 204 -13.33 -11.71 4.99
C LEU A 204 -11.92 -11.34 4.50
N LEU A 205 -11.51 -10.07 4.61
CA LEU A 205 -10.15 -9.66 4.28
C LEU A 205 -9.09 -10.31 5.18
N ARG A 206 -9.45 -10.85 6.34
CA ARG A 206 -8.54 -11.60 7.23
C ARG A 206 -8.13 -12.94 6.65
N ASP A 207 -8.93 -13.51 5.76
CA ASP A 207 -8.65 -14.77 5.10
C ASP A 207 -7.73 -14.59 3.88
N VAL A 208 -7.49 -13.35 3.48
CA VAL A 208 -6.56 -13.00 2.42
C VAL A 208 -5.13 -12.97 2.96
N SER A 209 -4.18 -13.55 2.21
CA SER A 209 -2.79 -13.54 2.65
C SER A 209 -2.25 -12.12 2.85
N PRO A 210 -1.50 -11.83 3.91
CA PRO A 210 -0.95 -10.50 4.20
C PRO A 210 -0.06 -9.94 3.09
N HIS A 211 0.59 -10.79 2.29
CA HIS A 211 1.35 -10.37 1.11
C HIS A 211 0.43 -9.79 0.02
N ARG A 212 -0.69 -10.46 -0.26
CA ARG A 212 -1.65 -9.99 -1.25
C ARG A 212 -2.32 -8.68 -0.81
N LEU A 213 -2.62 -8.53 0.47
CA LEU A 213 -3.13 -7.28 1.03
C LEU A 213 -2.10 -6.15 0.90
N TYR A 214 -0.82 -6.45 1.10
CA TYR A 214 0.26 -5.49 0.87
C TYR A 214 0.30 -5.03 -0.59
N ASP A 215 0.25 -5.96 -1.54
CA ASP A 215 0.27 -5.64 -2.99
C ASP A 215 -0.90 -4.73 -3.39
N GLU A 216 -2.10 -4.98 -2.88
CA GLU A 216 -3.25 -4.11 -3.14
C GLU A 216 -3.13 -2.76 -2.42
N SER A 217 -2.57 -2.72 -1.21
CA SER A 217 -2.29 -1.46 -0.50
C SER A 217 -1.30 -0.58 -1.28
N GLN A 218 -0.26 -1.16 -1.88
CA GLN A 218 0.65 -0.41 -2.74
C GLN A 218 -0.08 0.23 -3.93
N LYS A 219 -1.02 -0.50 -4.55
CA LYS A 219 -1.85 0.05 -5.64
C LYS A 219 -2.73 1.21 -5.19
N LEU A 220 -3.23 1.17 -3.93
CA LEU A 220 -3.94 2.30 -3.33
C LEU A 220 -3.03 3.53 -3.20
N PHE A 221 -1.79 3.33 -2.74
CA PHE A 221 -0.85 4.43 -2.48
C PHE A 221 -0.28 5.05 -3.77
N THR A 222 -0.28 4.31 -4.88
CA THR A 222 0.35 4.74 -6.14
C THR A 222 -0.62 5.16 -7.23
N MET A 223 -1.92 5.21 -6.97
CA MET A 223 -2.92 5.53 -8.00
C MET A 223 -3.15 7.04 -8.23
N GLY A 224 -2.61 7.92 -7.38
CA GLY A 224 -2.78 9.37 -7.49
C GLY A 224 -4.12 9.92 -6.99
N HIS A 225 -4.84 9.15 -6.17
CA HIS A 225 -6.11 9.52 -5.54
C HIS A 225 -6.19 9.05 -4.08
N LEU A 226 -5.05 9.10 -3.40
CA LEU A 226 -4.91 8.58 -2.04
C LEU A 226 -5.73 9.40 -1.03
N ALA A 227 -5.71 10.73 -1.16
CA ALA A 227 -6.49 11.61 -0.29
C ALA A 227 -8.01 11.33 -0.36
N ARG A 228 -8.50 10.81 -1.49
CA ARG A 228 -9.90 10.44 -1.67
C ARG A 228 -10.21 9.05 -1.12
N VAL A 229 -9.33 8.09 -1.28
CA VAL A 229 -9.60 6.71 -0.87
C VAL A 229 -9.46 6.49 0.63
N LEU A 230 -8.59 7.23 1.33
CA LEU A 230 -8.37 7.03 2.77
C LEU A 230 -9.64 7.18 3.62
N PRO A 231 -10.47 8.25 3.45
CA PRO A 231 -11.74 8.35 4.16
C PRO A 231 -12.66 7.16 3.88
N MET A 232 -12.71 6.68 2.64
CA MET A 232 -13.52 5.52 2.26
C MET A 232 -13.05 4.23 2.96
N LEU A 233 -11.74 4.02 3.10
CA LEU A 233 -11.22 2.87 3.85
C LEU A 233 -11.69 2.85 5.31
N ILE A 234 -11.84 4.02 5.92
CA ILE A 234 -12.35 4.18 7.29
C ILE A 234 -13.85 3.93 7.32
N GLU A 235 -14.60 4.63 6.47
CA GLU A 235 -16.06 4.56 6.38
C GLU A 235 -16.58 3.15 6.16
N PHE A 236 -15.94 2.41 5.24
CA PHE A 236 -16.32 1.04 4.92
C PHE A 236 -15.69 -0.02 5.85
N GLY A 237 -14.97 0.38 6.91
CA GLY A 237 -14.40 -0.54 7.89
C GLY A 237 -13.15 -1.31 7.42
N VAL A 238 -12.65 -1.02 6.21
CA VAL A 238 -11.50 -1.69 5.60
C VAL A 238 -10.19 -1.31 6.31
N TRP A 239 -10.10 -0.10 6.86
CA TRP A 239 -8.91 0.40 7.54
C TRP A 239 -8.34 -0.58 8.57
N LYS A 240 -9.20 -1.10 9.45
CA LYS A 240 -8.82 -2.03 10.52
C LYS A 240 -8.34 -3.40 10.01
N GLN A 241 -8.66 -3.74 8.76
CA GLN A 241 -8.21 -4.98 8.14
C GLN A 241 -6.83 -4.85 7.50
N LEU A 242 -6.45 -3.64 7.07
CA LEU A 242 -5.16 -3.36 6.45
C LEU A 242 -4.08 -2.94 7.44
N PHE A 243 -4.46 -2.24 8.51
CA PHE A 243 -3.53 -1.61 9.42
C PHE A 243 -3.71 -2.12 10.85
N ALA A 244 -2.62 -2.62 11.41
CA ALA A 244 -2.57 -2.99 12.83
C ALA A 244 -2.30 -1.74 13.66
N ASP A 245 -2.99 -1.61 14.78
CA ASP A 245 -2.76 -0.56 15.81
C ASP A 245 -2.80 0.90 15.32
N ILE A 246 -3.18 1.15 14.06
CA ILE A 246 -3.36 2.51 13.54
C ILE A 246 -4.80 2.93 13.77
N ARG A 247 -4.99 3.99 14.56
CA ARG A 247 -6.32 4.57 14.78
C ARG A 247 -6.92 4.97 13.42
N PRO A 248 -8.22 4.73 13.21
CA PRO A 248 -8.91 5.13 11.99
C PRO A 248 -9.19 6.65 12.02
N ASP A 249 -8.13 7.43 12.15
CA ASP A 249 -8.14 8.88 12.21
C ASP A 249 -7.14 9.46 11.20
N LEU A 250 -7.64 10.35 10.37
CA LEU A 250 -6.82 11.05 9.39
C LEU A 250 -6.23 12.31 10.01
N THR A 251 -5.13 12.14 10.73
CA THR A 251 -4.39 13.28 11.28
C THR A 251 -3.97 14.28 10.18
N PRO A 252 -3.75 15.57 10.50
CA PRO A 252 -3.26 16.56 9.53
C PRO A 252 -2.02 16.10 8.77
N PHE A 253 -1.13 15.33 9.44
CA PHE A 253 0.06 14.75 8.83
C PHE A 253 -0.27 13.71 7.75
N ILE A 254 -1.17 12.75 8.05
CA ILE A 254 -1.62 11.71 7.08
C ILE A 254 -2.32 12.39 5.89
N GLN A 255 -3.22 13.34 6.15
CA GLN A 255 -3.95 14.05 5.09
C GLN A 255 -3.00 14.82 4.17
N ARG A 256 -2.04 15.56 4.74
CA ARG A 256 -1.06 16.33 3.97
C ARG A 256 -0.14 15.40 3.16
N ALA A 257 0.33 14.31 3.76
CA ALA A 257 1.15 13.32 3.06
C ALA A 257 0.39 12.67 1.89
N ALA A 258 -0.89 12.35 2.08
CA ALA A 258 -1.73 11.80 1.00
C ALA A 258 -1.90 12.80 -0.15
N LYS A 259 -2.23 14.07 0.13
CA LYS A 259 -2.35 15.12 -0.88
C LYS A 259 -1.02 15.36 -1.62
N ASN A 260 0.11 15.39 -0.89
CA ASN A 260 1.44 15.53 -1.49
C ASN A 260 1.78 14.35 -2.40
N THR A 261 1.44 13.12 -1.98
CA THR A 261 1.63 11.92 -2.80
C THR A 261 0.83 12.01 -4.10
N ASP A 262 -0.44 12.39 -4.02
CA ASP A 262 -1.30 12.54 -5.20
C ASP A 262 -0.77 13.61 -6.15
N GLN A 263 -0.37 14.77 -5.66
CA GLN A 263 0.23 15.85 -6.46
C GLN A 263 1.51 15.40 -7.17
N ARG A 264 2.40 14.67 -6.46
CA ARG A 264 3.63 14.15 -7.06
C ARG A 264 3.34 13.20 -8.22
N ILE A 265 2.35 12.32 -8.07
CA ILE A 265 1.94 11.39 -9.14
C ILE A 265 1.36 12.15 -10.33
N GLN A 266 0.50 13.16 -10.08
CA GLN A 266 -0.11 13.98 -11.13
C GLN A 266 0.93 14.72 -12.00
N ILE A 267 2.03 15.18 -11.41
CA ILE A 267 3.14 15.82 -12.14
C ILE A 267 4.20 14.81 -12.63
N GLY A 268 3.87 13.52 -12.67
CA GLY A 268 4.73 12.46 -13.22
C GLY A 268 5.95 12.09 -12.38
N LYS A 269 6.05 12.54 -11.12
CA LYS A 269 7.15 12.15 -10.23
C LYS A 269 6.95 10.74 -9.71
N THR A 270 8.03 9.97 -9.67
CA THR A 270 8.04 8.66 -9.01
C THR A 270 7.88 8.80 -7.51
N ILE A 271 7.15 7.87 -6.91
CA ILE A 271 6.98 7.77 -5.47
C ILE A 271 7.44 6.40 -4.97
N ASN A 272 7.88 6.34 -3.72
CA ASN A 272 8.12 5.08 -3.04
C ASN A 272 6.92 4.79 -2.12
N PRO A 273 6.11 3.75 -2.36
CA PRO A 273 4.94 3.45 -1.54
C PRO A 273 5.29 3.15 -0.07
N ALA A 274 6.52 2.71 0.22
CA ALA A 274 7.00 2.53 1.59
C ALA A 274 7.04 3.85 2.39
N PHE A 275 7.15 5.00 1.71
CA PHE A 275 7.10 6.31 2.37
C PHE A 275 5.74 6.54 3.04
N PHE A 276 4.65 6.14 2.39
CA PHE A 276 3.33 6.31 2.98
C PHE A 276 3.10 5.34 4.16
N TYR A 277 3.67 4.15 4.13
CA TYR A 277 3.72 3.29 5.32
C TYR A 277 4.50 3.94 6.47
N ALA A 278 5.63 4.60 6.19
CA ALA A 278 6.36 5.34 7.22
C ALA A 278 5.49 6.44 7.87
N VAL A 279 4.65 7.11 7.07
CA VAL A 279 3.70 8.13 7.56
C VAL A 279 2.61 7.50 8.43
N LEU A 280 1.96 6.44 7.96
CA LEU A 280 0.87 5.77 8.69
C LEU A 280 1.33 5.18 10.03
N LEU A 281 2.52 4.58 10.04
CA LEU A 281 3.08 3.90 11.20
C LEU A 281 3.87 4.84 12.14
N TRP A 282 3.92 6.14 11.84
CA TRP A 282 4.68 7.11 12.63
C TRP A 282 4.16 7.25 14.06
N GLN A 283 2.85 7.43 14.24
CA GLN A 283 2.26 7.57 15.57
C GLN A 283 2.43 6.30 16.44
N PRO A 284 2.10 5.09 15.93
CA PRO A 284 2.44 3.84 16.64
C PRO A 284 3.93 3.70 16.99
N PHE A 285 4.82 4.18 16.10
CA PHE A 285 6.26 4.16 16.39
C PHE A 285 6.63 5.09 17.54
N LEU A 286 6.11 6.31 17.60
CA LEU A 286 6.35 7.23 18.71
C LEU A 286 5.82 6.67 20.03
N GLU A 287 4.58 6.19 20.06
CA GLU A 287 3.98 5.57 21.26
C GLU A 287 4.81 4.38 21.75
N ARG A 288 5.39 3.62 20.84
CA ARG A 288 6.26 2.49 21.20
C ARG A 288 7.64 2.94 21.67
N CYS A 289 8.19 4.02 21.13
CA CYS A 289 9.41 4.66 21.65
C CYS A 289 9.22 5.12 23.10
N ASP A 290 8.13 5.82 23.39
CA ASP A 290 7.81 6.31 24.71
C ASP A 290 7.65 5.16 25.73
N PHE A 291 7.03 4.06 25.30
CA PHE A 291 6.94 2.85 26.12
C PHE A 291 8.32 2.31 26.49
N TYR A 292 9.27 2.22 25.58
CA TYR A 292 10.62 1.72 25.89
C TYR A 292 11.43 2.72 26.74
N LEU A 293 11.29 4.02 26.46
CA LEU A 293 11.91 5.07 27.27
C LEU A 293 11.41 5.03 28.72
N SER A 294 10.10 4.83 28.94
CA SER A 294 9.52 4.68 30.30
C SER A 294 10.01 3.44 31.03
N LYS A 295 10.58 2.45 30.33
CA LYS A 295 11.23 1.26 30.89
C LYS A 295 12.74 1.45 31.15
N GLY A 296 13.27 2.65 30.91
CA GLY A 296 14.68 2.98 31.10
C GLY A 296 15.59 2.53 29.94
N VAL A 297 15.04 2.14 28.80
CA VAL A 297 15.85 1.80 27.61
C VAL A 297 16.45 3.07 27.03
N VAL A 298 17.72 3.03 26.64
CA VAL A 298 18.40 4.19 26.06
C VAL A 298 17.76 4.60 24.72
N PRO A 299 17.72 5.91 24.40
CA PRO A 299 16.91 6.41 23.27
C PRO A 299 17.20 5.78 21.91
N ALA A 300 18.45 5.45 21.59
CA ALA A 300 18.81 4.81 20.32
C ALA A 300 18.25 3.38 20.23
N GLU A 301 18.36 2.62 21.30
CA GLU A 301 17.84 1.25 21.39
C GLU A 301 16.31 1.25 21.44
N ALA A 302 15.70 2.18 22.19
CA ALA A 302 14.25 2.35 22.26
C ALA A 302 13.64 2.55 20.85
N ARG A 303 14.25 3.41 20.03
CA ARG A 303 13.82 3.60 18.63
C ARG A 303 14.02 2.34 17.79
N ALA A 304 15.15 1.66 17.93
CA ALA A 304 15.42 0.43 17.17
C ALA A 304 14.38 -0.67 17.50
N GLN A 305 14.11 -0.90 18.78
CA GLN A 305 13.12 -1.88 19.25
C GLN A 305 11.70 -1.48 18.84
N ALA A 306 11.32 -0.21 19.02
CA ALA A 306 10.02 0.30 18.62
C ALA A 306 9.76 0.10 17.13
N GLY A 307 10.75 0.39 16.28
CA GLY A 307 10.63 0.18 14.84
C GLY A 307 10.40 -1.28 14.46
N LEU A 308 11.12 -2.21 15.11
CA LEU A 308 10.94 -3.65 14.88
C LEU A 308 9.55 -4.13 15.33
N ASP A 309 9.11 -3.71 16.50
CA ASP A 309 7.82 -4.11 17.06
C ASP A 309 6.66 -3.65 16.20
N VAL A 310 6.66 -2.37 15.79
CA VAL A 310 5.59 -1.80 14.97
C VAL A 310 5.49 -2.52 13.62
N LEU A 311 6.63 -2.76 12.96
CA LEU A 311 6.66 -3.49 11.68
C LEU A 311 6.23 -4.94 11.85
N LYS A 312 6.65 -5.63 12.92
CA LYS A 312 6.21 -6.99 13.23
C LYS A 312 4.69 -7.07 13.46
N ARG A 313 4.11 -6.10 14.18
CA ARG A 313 2.65 -6.02 14.38
C ARG A 313 1.93 -5.74 13.07
N GLN A 314 2.43 -4.81 12.26
CA GLN A 314 1.86 -4.52 10.94
C GLN A 314 1.87 -5.76 10.02
N ALA A 315 2.90 -6.61 10.10
CA ALA A 315 3.01 -7.83 9.31
C ALA A 315 1.86 -8.84 9.57
N THR A 316 1.14 -8.73 10.69
CA THR A 316 -0.08 -9.54 10.94
C THR A 316 -1.25 -9.15 10.04
N ARG A 317 -1.19 -7.98 9.40
CA ARG A 317 -2.20 -7.46 8.47
C ARG A 317 -1.68 -7.40 7.05
N THR A 318 -0.60 -6.66 6.83
CA THR A 318 0.07 -6.54 5.53
C THR A 318 1.57 -6.76 5.72
N VAL A 319 2.14 -7.73 5.02
CA VAL A 319 3.58 -8.04 5.11
C VAL A 319 4.36 -7.06 4.25
N ILE A 320 5.03 -6.13 4.90
CA ILE A 320 5.94 -5.18 4.25
C ILE A 320 7.24 -5.92 3.91
N PRO A 321 7.74 -5.90 2.65
CA PRO A 321 9.01 -6.54 2.30
C PRO A 321 10.21 -5.92 3.03
N ARG A 322 11.23 -6.70 3.32
CA ARG A 322 12.43 -6.27 4.08
C ARG A 322 13.08 -4.99 3.57
N PHE A 323 13.17 -4.82 2.24
CA PHE A 323 13.75 -3.59 1.67
C PHE A 323 12.91 -2.34 1.99
N ALA A 324 11.59 -2.50 2.05
CA ALA A 324 10.66 -1.43 2.41
C ALA A 324 10.68 -1.16 3.93
N GLU A 325 10.77 -2.21 4.77
CA GLU A 325 10.97 -2.05 6.22
C GLU A 325 12.27 -1.30 6.54
N THR A 326 13.35 -1.64 5.84
CA THR A 326 14.63 -0.92 6.00
C THR A 326 14.48 0.55 5.62
N PHE A 327 13.83 0.85 4.50
CA PHE A 327 13.54 2.22 4.08
C PHE A 327 12.74 2.98 5.15
N ILE A 328 11.67 2.39 5.68
CA ILE A 328 10.83 3.00 6.72
C ILE A 328 11.65 3.36 7.97
N ARG A 329 12.43 2.41 8.48
CA ARG A 329 13.29 2.64 9.66
C ARG A 329 14.35 3.71 9.41
N GLU A 330 14.96 3.73 8.24
CA GLU A 330 15.94 4.76 7.86
C GLU A 330 15.30 6.15 7.79
N VAL A 331 14.06 6.28 7.30
CA VAL A 331 13.31 7.55 7.30
C VAL A 331 13.02 8.02 8.73
N TRP A 332 12.62 7.11 9.62
CA TRP A 332 12.38 7.44 11.04
C TRP A 332 13.66 7.82 11.78
N GLU A 333 14.75 7.10 11.59
CA GLU A 333 16.04 7.42 12.19
C GLU A 333 16.58 8.78 11.68
N MET A 334 16.34 9.09 10.41
CA MET A 334 16.72 10.37 9.83
C MET A 334 16.03 11.55 10.53
N GLN A 335 14.84 11.36 11.14
CA GLN A 335 14.14 12.44 11.86
C GLN A 335 14.99 12.96 13.01
N THR A 336 15.56 12.08 13.83
CA THR A 336 16.43 12.48 14.96
C THR A 336 17.67 13.24 14.49
N ARG A 337 18.26 12.80 13.37
CA ARG A 337 19.47 13.41 12.79
C ARG A 337 19.20 14.76 12.15
N LEU A 338 18.04 14.93 11.50
CA LEU A 338 17.64 16.18 10.82
C LEU A 338 17.13 17.23 11.82
N LEU A 339 16.52 16.82 12.94
CA LEU A 339 16.07 17.74 13.99
C LEU A 339 17.24 18.38 14.76
N ASN A 340 18.30 17.62 15.02
CA ASN A 340 19.45 18.08 15.79
C ASN A 340 20.78 17.73 15.11
N PRO A 341 21.03 18.26 13.90
CA PRO A 341 22.27 17.92 13.20
C PRO A 341 23.48 18.46 13.97
N LYS A 342 24.57 17.70 13.91
CA LYS A 342 25.87 18.23 14.33
C LYS A 342 26.41 19.13 13.21
N PRO A 343 26.89 20.37 13.50
CA PRO A 343 27.32 21.30 12.46
C PRO A 343 28.28 20.68 11.42
N GLN A 344 29.23 19.87 11.89
CA GLN A 344 30.23 19.20 11.04
C GLN A 344 29.64 18.06 10.18
N GLN A 345 28.39 17.66 10.41
CA GLN A 345 27.73 16.56 9.69
C GLN A 345 26.61 17.03 8.78
N ILE A 346 26.33 18.34 8.71
CA ILE A 346 25.21 18.88 7.92
C ILE A 346 25.36 18.54 6.45
N GLU A 347 26.54 18.78 5.86
CA GLU A 347 26.80 18.46 4.45
C GLU A 347 26.75 16.96 4.16
N ALA A 348 27.32 16.14 5.05
CA ALA A 348 27.27 14.70 4.94
C ALA A 348 25.81 14.17 5.05
N LEU A 349 24.99 14.81 5.89
CA LEU A 349 23.56 14.51 5.99
C LEU A 349 22.83 14.89 4.71
N ALA A 350 23.08 16.08 4.16
CA ALA A 350 22.47 16.55 2.92
C ALA A 350 22.81 15.66 1.72
N SER A 351 23.99 15.05 1.72
CA SER A 351 24.46 14.11 0.70
C SER A 351 24.06 12.64 0.94
N HIS A 352 23.38 12.35 2.06
CA HIS A 352 23.01 10.99 2.41
C HIS A 352 21.91 10.45 1.48
N ALA A 353 22.01 9.18 1.06
CA ALA A 353 21.05 8.55 0.12
C ALA A 353 19.59 8.61 0.56
N ARG A 354 19.32 8.69 1.87
CA ARG A 354 17.97 8.83 2.44
C ARG A 354 17.60 10.26 2.85
N PHE A 355 18.48 11.23 2.59
CA PHE A 355 18.22 12.61 2.95
C PHE A 355 16.91 13.12 2.37
N ARG A 356 16.69 12.95 1.06
CA ARG A 356 15.47 13.44 0.40
C ARG A 356 14.20 12.90 1.05
N ALA A 357 14.13 11.59 1.33
CA ALA A 357 12.97 11.00 1.97
C ALA A 357 12.80 11.45 3.43
N GLY A 358 13.88 11.50 4.20
CA GLY A 358 13.87 11.99 5.58
C GLY A 358 13.48 13.46 5.68
N PHE A 359 13.99 14.28 4.78
CA PHE A 359 13.65 15.71 4.67
C PHE A 359 12.19 15.93 4.27
N ASP A 360 11.71 15.26 3.20
CA ASP A 360 10.30 15.35 2.80
C ASP A 360 9.36 14.97 3.95
N PHE A 361 9.72 13.95 4.73
CA PHE A 361 8.98 13.52 5.91
C PHE A 361 8.97 14.60 7.00
N LEU A 362 10.12 15.17 7.33
CA LEU A 362 10.26 16.23 8.32
C LEU A 362 9.45 17.49 7.92
N LEU A 363 9.58 17.91 6.67
CA LEU A 363 8.86 19.07 6.15
C LEU A 363 7.35 18.87 6.15
N LEU A 364 6.88 17.65 5.84
CA LEU A 364 5.45 17.31 5.93
C LEU A 364 4.95 17.34 7.37
N ARG A 365 5.73 16.86 8.35
CA ARG A 365 5.42 16.97 9.78
C ARG A 365 5.25 18.42 10.18
N GLU A 366 6.26 19.25 9.89
CA GLU A 366 6.28 20.69 10.20
C GLU A 366 5.07 21.41 9.60
N LYS A 367 4.83 21.22 8.29
CA LYS A 367 3.69 21.83 7.60
C LYS A 367 2.33 21.31 8.08
N SER A 368 2.31 20.26 8.89
CA SER A 368 1.11 19.70 9.52
C SER A 368 0.89 20.15 10.96
N GLY A 369 1.74 21.06 11.46
CA GLY A 369 1.62 21.64 12.80
C GLY A 369 2.34 20.83 13.89
N ASP A 370 3.36 20.04 13.53
CA ASP A 370 4.19 19.34 14.51
C ASP A 370 5.28 20.28 15.04
N ASP A 371 5.03 20.89 16.18
CA ASP A 371 5.94 21.86 16.82
C ASP A 371 7.28 21.22 17.25
N THR A 372 7.34 19.89 17.38
CA THR A 372 8.59 19.19 17.73
C THR A 372 9.66 19.33 16.65
N THR A 373 9.29 19.75 15.45
CA THR A 373 10.21 20.00 14.33
C THR A 373 11.04 21.28 14.50
N GLN A 374 10.58 22.22 15.31
CA GLN A 374 11.28 23.47 15.65
C GLN A 374 11.76 24.27 14.42
N GLY A 375 11.01 24.23 13.31
CA GLY A 375 11.34 24.92 12.07
C GLY A 375 12.48 24.29 11.26
N MET A 376 12.95 23.10 11.64
CA MET A 376 14.06 22.43 10.95
C MET A 376 13.66 21.95 9.55
N GLY A 377 12.39 21.66 9.27
CA GLY A 377 11.91 21.36 7.93
C GLY A 377 12.14 22.53 6.98
N SER A 378 11.70 23.72 7.36
CA SER A 378 11.90 24.96 6.60
C SER A 378 13.37 25.36 6.50
N TRP A 379 14.16 25.12 7.55
CA TRP A 379 15.61 25.36 7.51
C TRP A 379 16.31 24.47 6.47
N TRP A 380 15.98 23.18 6.41
CA TRP A 380 16.54 22.27 5.40
C TRP A 380 16.03 22.57 4.00
N ASP A 381 14.80 23.04 3.85
CA ASP A 381 14.23 23.45 2.56
C ASP A 381 15.05 24.62 1.98
N ALA A 382 15.29 25.67 2.78
CA ALA A 382 16.12 26.79 2.40
C ALA A 382 17.59 26.38 2.12
N TYR A 383 18.16 25.53 2.98
CA TYR A 383 19.55 25.07 2.84
C TYR A 383 19.84 24.40 1.49
N GLN A 384 18.88 23.66 0.92
CA GLN A 384 19.08 22.98 -0.37
C GLN A 384 19.26 23.93 -1.54
N GLU A 385 18.60 25.09 -1.49
CA GLU A 385 18.63 26.12 -2.55
C GLU A 385 19.80 27.09 -2.44
N MET A 386 20.57 27.05 -1.34
CA MET A 386 21.69 27.95 -1.07
C MET A 386 22.93 27.62 -1.93
N SER A 387 23.68 28.66 -2.28
CA SER A 387 25.06 28.53 -2.78
C SER A 387 26.01 27.99 -1.72
N ASN A 388 27.22 27.60 -2.08
CA ASN A 388 28.17 27.03 -1.12
C ASN A 388 28.54 28.02 0.00
N ASP A 389 28.77 29.31 -0.33
CA ASP A 389 29.09 30.34 0.64
C ASP A 389 27.92 30.58 1.62
N GLU A 390 26.68 30.60 1.11
CA GLU A 390 25.47 30.71 1.93
C GLU A 390 25.28 29.49 2.84
N LYS A 391 25.60 28.29 2.38
CA LYS A 391 25.57 27.07 3.18
C LYS A 391 26.52 27.13 4.37
N GLU A 392 27.76 27.60 4.16
CA GLU A 392 28.75 27.79 5.22
C GLU A 392 28.26 28.83 6.24
N ALA A 393 27.70 29.94 5.76
CA ALA A 393 27.13 30.97 6.62
C ALA A 393 25.95 30.44 7.44
N ALA A 394 25.04 29.67 6.82
CA ALA A 394 23.88 29.04 7.49
C ALA A 394 24.31 28.05 8.56
N ILE A 395 25.32 27.20 8.32
CA ILE A 395 25.90 26.28 9.29
C ILE A 395 26.50 27.05 10.48
N SER A 396 27.25 28.12 10.19
CA SER A 396 27.84 28.98 11.24
C SER A 396 26.78 29.64 12.10
N GLN A 397 25.70 30.14 11.49
CA GLN A 397 24.56 30.73 12.20
C GLN A 397 23.85 29.70 13.08
N TYR A 398 23.56 28.53 12.54
CA TYR A 398 22.95 27.41 13.25
C TYR A 398 23.80 27.04 14.51
N ASN A 399 25.10 26.93 14.35
CA ASN A 399 26.03 26.62 15.45
C ASN A 399 25.99 27.67 16.55
N ARG A 400 25.97 28.97 16.20
CA ARG A 400 25.84 30.08 17.16
C ARG A 400 24.51 30.03 17.94
N GLN A 401 23.41 29.75 17.26
CA GLN A 401 22.09 29.63 17.88
C GLN A 401 22.06 28.46 18.86
N LYS A 402 22.59 27.32 18.47
CA LYS A 402 22.67 26.13 19.33
C LYS A 402 23.55 26.35 20.57
N ALA A 403 24.65 27.07 20.43
CA ALA A 403 25.51 27.44 21.54
C ALA A 403 24.79 28.41 22.53
N LYS A 404 24.01 29.38 22.01
CA LYS A 404 23.21 30.29 22.83
C LYS A 404 22.11 29.56 23.63
N SER A 405 21.40 28.61 22.98
CA SER A 405 20.34 27.80 23.61
C SER A 405 20.93 26.95 24.74
N ARG A 406 22.08 26.32 24.56
CA ARG A 406 22.76 25.55 25.59
C ARG A 406 23.18 26.41 26.81
N ARG A 407 23.61 27.66 26.59
CA ARG A 407 23.95 28.58 27.68
C ARG A 407 22.71 29.02 28.46
N LYS A 408 21.55 29.24 27.80
CA LYS A 408 20.30 29.61 28.49
C LYS A 408 19.82 28.49 29.44
N VAL A 409 19.85 27.23 28.98
CA VAL A 409 19.45 26.08 29.82
C VAL A 409 20.40 25.85 30.99
N ALA A 410 21.69 26.22 30.87
CA ALA A 410 22.67 26.09 31.94
C ALA A 410 22.60 27.23 32.98
N VAL A 411 21.78 28.27 32.79
CA VAL A 411 21.71 29.49 33.66
C VAL A 411 20.39 29.55 34.43
N GLU A 412 19.42 28.65 34.25
CA GLU A 412 18.28 28.58 35.15
C GLU A 412 18.73 28.01 36.48
N PRO A 413 18.68 28.82 37.59
CA PRO A 413 19.07 28.34 38.92
C PRO A 413 18.03 27.31 39.36
N ILE A 414 18.51 26.17 39.85
CA ILE A 414 17.70 25.29 40.67
C ILE A 414 17.36 26.11 41.93
N GLU A 415 16.15 26.63 42.04
CA GLU A 415 15.63 27.16 43.28
C GLU A 415 15.62 25.97 44.28
N ASN A 416 16.66 25.96 45.12
CA ASN A 416 16.74 25.10 46.29
C ASN A 416 15.66 25.52 47.27
N ASN A 417 14.50 24.88 47.25
CA ASN A 417 13.63 24.83 48.42
C ASN A 417 14.32 23.98 49.49
N ARG A 418 15.19 24.61 50.26
CA ARG A 418 15.59 24.09 51.57
C ARG A 418 14.46 24.41 52.53
N ALA A 419 13.56 23.48 52.73
CA ALA A 419 12.80 23.37 53.95
C ALA A 419 13.68 22.59 54.94
N ASP A 420 13.97 23.20 56.07
CA ASP A 420 14.72 22.65 57.20
C ASP A 420 14.09 21.33 57.67
N ALA A 421 14.81 20.24 57.52
CA ALA A 421 14.54 19.00 58.21
C ALA A 421 15.80 18.62 58.98
N GLU A 422 15.67 18.66 60.30
CA GLU A 422 16.68 18.25 61.32
C GLU A 422 17.17 16.84 61.02
N ILE A 423 18.49 16.67 60.95
CA ILE A 423 19.15 15.38 60.71
C ILE A 423 19.59 14.85 62.08
N GLU A 424 18.96 13.79 62.59
CA GLU A 424 19.52 12.93 63.59
C GLU A 424 20.67 12.07 63.04
N PRO A 425 21.75 11.82 63.82
CA PRO A 425 22.91 11.10 63.31
C PRO A 425 22.66 9.59 63.31
N LEU A 426 22.81 8.96 62.15
CA LEU A 426 22.77 7.52 61.97
C LEU A 426 24.15 6.89 62.22
N VAL A 427 24.09 5.84 63.01
CA VAL A 427 25.12 4.96 63.53
C VAL A 427 25.91 4.24 62.44
N ASP A 428 27.22 4.10 62.64
CA ASP A 428 28.19 3.34 61.85
C ASP A 428 27.74 1.91 61.48
N VAL A 429 27.87 1.56 60.22
CA VAL A 429 27.83 0.18 59.76
C VAL A 429 29.07 -0.09 58.89
N PRO A 430 29.84 -1.15 59.17
CA PRO A 430 31.15 -1.37 58.52
C PRO A 430 31.12 -1.95 57.12
N GLU A 431 32.12 -1.54 56.34
CA GLU A 431 32.40 -2.05 54.97
C GLU A 431 32.62 -3.57 54.90
N PRO A 432 32.16 -4.27 53.85
CA PRO A 432 32.62 -5.63 53.58
C PRO A 432 33.78 -5.63 52.58
N ARG A 433 34.83 -6.30 53.05
CA ARG A 433 36.10 -6.57 52.36
C ARG A 433 35.94 -7.36 51.05
N SER A 434 36.73 -6.97 50.06
CA SER A 434 37.02 -7.69 48.83
C SER A 434 37.51 -9.11 49.07
N ARG A 435 36.95 -10.10 48.33
CA ARG A 435 37.69 -11.34 48.03
C ARG A 435 37.34 -11.85 46.61
N ARG A 436 38.42 -12.07 45.85
CA ARG A 436 38.54 -12.78 44.59
C ARG A 436 37.86 -14.14 44.63
N GLY A 437 37.26 -14.54 43.47
CA GLY A 437 36.89 -15.91 43.17
C GLY A 437 36.54 -16.09 41.72
N LYS A 438 37.56 -16.40 40.88
CA LYS A 438 37.41 -16.98 39.55
C LYS A 438 36.83 -18.41 39.67
N LYS A 439 36.07 -18.79 38.63
CA LYS A 439 35.55 -20.14 38.27
C LYS A 439 34.08 -20.35 38.67
N GLU A 440 33.27 -20.17 37.58
CA GLU A 440 32.17 -21.08 37.20
C GLU A 440 31.49 -20.55 35.96
N ARG A 441 32.19 -20.65 34.84
CA ARG A 441 31.59 -20.68 33.48
C ARG A 441 31.85 -22.10 32.96
N ALA A 442 30.88 -22.95 33.08
CA ALA A 442 30.69 -24.18 32.30
C ALA A 442 29.64 -25.07 33.01
N ARG A 443 28.37 -24.86 32.70
CA ARG A 443 27.28 -25.86 32.82
C ARG A 443 25.92 -25.14 32.79
N GLN A 444 25.51 -24.76 31.61
CA GLN A 444 24.09 -24.51 31.23
C GLN A 444 23.94 -24.34 29.72
N GLU A 445 24.59 -25.23 28.95
CA GLU A 445 24.23 -25.48 27.55
C GLU A 445 24.00 -26.97 27.43
N GLN A 446 22.81 -27.44 27.84
CA GLN A 446 22.23 -28.76 27.50
C GLN A 446 20.91 -28.93 28.24
N SER A 447 19.85 -28.23 27.78
CA SER A 447 18.45 -28.62 28.07
C SER A 447 17.41 -27.80 27.28
N VAL A 448 17.56 -27.62 25.98
CA VAL A 448 16.48 -27.04 25.10
C VAL A 448 16.15 -27.91 23.90
N ASP A 449 16.68 -29.15 23.81
CA ASP A 449 16.34 -30.05 22.72
C ASP A 449 15.49 -31.26 23.20
N ARG A 450 14.34 -30.99 23.84
CA ARG A 450 13.35 -32.04 24.13
C ARG A 450 11.93 -31.55 24.38
N PHE A 451 11.38 -30.75 23.45
CA PHE A 451 9.94 -30.44 23.49
C PHE A 451 9.36 -30.15 22.09
N MET A 452 9.73 -30.94 21.09
CA MET A 452 9.12 -30.91 19.75
C MET A 452 8.92 -32.32 19.23
N GLU A 453 8.12 -33.11 19.92
CA GLU A 453 7.50 -34.30 19.37
C GLU A 453 6.41 -34.77 20.33
N LYS A 454 5.17 -34.39 20.05
CA LYS A 454 3.92 -35.07 20.34
C LYS A 454 2.73 -34.10 20.31
N SER A 455 2.12 -33.98 19.15
CA SER A 455 0.66 -33.86 19.00
C SER A 455 0.28 -33.87 17.51
N SER A 456 0.30 -35.08 16.96
CA SER A 456 -0.52 -35.40 15.78
C SER A 456 -1.73 -36.19 16.30
N THR A 457 -2.87 -35.95 15.63
CA THR A 457 -4.17 -36.63 15.76
C THR A 457 -5.22 -35.97 16.62
N SER A 458 -6.06 -35.17 15.93
CA SER A 458 -7.51 -35.38 15.94
C SER A 458 -8.15 -34.59 14.80
N GLN A 459 -8.50 -35.30 13.75
CA GLN A 459 -9.42 -34.86 12.71
C GLN A 459 -10.82 -34.78 13.33
N THR A 460 -11.44 -33.61 13.24
CA THR A 460 -12.89 -33.47 13.31
C THR A 460 -13.37 -32.63 12.12
N ASN A 461 -14.10 -33.32 11.25
CA ASN A 461 -14.90 -32.72 10.19
C ASN A 461 -15.87 -31.68 10.77
N MET A 462 -15.73 -30.43 10.37
CA MET A 462 -16.80 -29.43 10.49
C MET A 462 -17.24 -28.99 9.11
N THR A 463 -18.42 -29.43 8.75
CA THR A 463 -19.23 -28.95 7.65
C THR A 463 -19.54 -27.46 7.88
N SER A 464 -19.27 -26.66 6.85
CA SER A 464 -19.58 -25.21 6.84
C SER A 464 -21.06 -24.99 6.58
N ASP A 465 -21.83 -24.78 7.63
CA ASP A 465 -23.12 -24.10 7.56
C ASP A 465 -23.00 -22.77 8.30
N HIS A 466 -22.80 -21.67 7.55
CA HIS A 466 -22.95 -20.33 8.08
C HIS A 466 -24.42 -19.89 7.96
N PRO A 467 -25.08 -19.50 9.06
CA PRO A 467 -26.47 -19.04 9.02
C PRO A 467 -26.53 -17.67 8.34
N ILE A 468 -27.34 -17.58 7.30
CA ILE A 468 -27.72 -16.32 6.65
C ILE A 468 -28.63 -15.55 7.60
N LEU A 469 -28.08 -14.54 8.28
CA LEU A 469 -28.86 -13.62 9.13
C LEU A 469 -29.62 -12.63 8.25
N LYS A 470 -30.94 -12.56 8.47
CA LYS A 470 -31.84 -11.55 7.88
C LYS A 470 -31.38 -10.14 8.30
N ARG A 471 -30.85 -9.37 7.36
CA ARG A 471 -30.30 -8.03 7.59
C ARG A 471 -31.42 -6.96 7.60
N LYS A 472 -31.36 -6.05 8.59
CA LYS A 472 -32.14 -4.79 8.60
C LYS A 472 -31.40 -3.77 7.70
N ARG A 473 -32.15 -3.14 6.78
CA ARG A 473 -31.66 -2.03 5.94
C ARG A 473 -31.26 -0.84 6.81
N VAL A 474 -30.00 -0.44 6.73
CA VAL A 474 -29.51 0.86 7.22
C VAL A 474 -29.26 1.73 5.99
N GLN A 475 -30.07 2.75 5.79
CA GLN A 475 -29.86 3.76 4.76
C GLN A 475 -28.72 4.69 5.20
N ARG A 476 -27.62 4.73 4.44
CA ARG A 476 -26.52 5.66 4.65
C ARG A 476 -26.63 6.78 3.61
N ASP A 477 -26.62 8.03 4.08
CA ASP A 477 -26.56 9.20 3.21
C ASP A 477 -25.10 9.48 2.84
N LEU A 478 -24.70 9.09 1.62
CA LEU A 478 -23.35 9.23 1.08
C LEU A 478 -23.14 10.53 0.31
N SER A 479 -24.16 11.40 0.21
CA SER A 479 -24.09 12.61 -0.63
C SER A 479 -23.06 13.63 -0.18
N GLN A 480 -22.72 13.67 1.12
CA GLN A 480 -21.78 14.65 1.68
C GLN A 480 -20.31 14.24 1.63
N VAL A 481 -19.99 12.94 1.56
CA VAL A 481 -18.61 12.42 1.63
C VAL A 481 -17.98 12.27 0.24
N ILE A 482 -18.78 12.02 -0.79
CA ILE A 482 -18.29 11.70 -2.14
C ILE A 482 -18.24 12.93 -3.04
N PHE A 483 -19.01 13.98 -2.77
CA PHE A 483 -19.15 15.17 -3.63
C PHE A 483 -19.04 16.47 -2.83
N GLY A 484 -17.87 16.76 -2.25
CA GLY A 484 -17.55 18.13 -1.84
C GLY A 484 -17.46 19.05 -3.06
N PRO A 485 -17.83 20.35 -2.94
CA PRO A 485 -17.84 21.25 -4.09
C PRO A 485 -16.44 21.39 -4.70
N THR A 486 -16.37 21.24 -6.00
CA THR A 486 -15.23 21.62 -6.83
C THR A 486 -15.05 23.14 -6.79
N GLN A 487 -14.03 23.61 -6.13
CA GLN A 487 -13.36 24.88 -6.39
C GLN A 487 -11.94 24.61 -6.85
#